data_6f3d968403b807f1fa4479ae9aa1598a
#
_entry.id   6f3d968403b807f1fa4479ae9aa1598a
#
_cell.length_a   1.000
_cell.length_b   1.000
_cell.length_c   1.000
_cell.angle_alpha   90.00
_cell.angle_beta   90.00
_cell.angle_gamma   90.00
#
_symmetry.space_group_name_H-M   'P 1'
#
loop_
_entity.id
_entity.type
_entity.pdbx_description
1 polymer ?
#
loop_
_entity_poly.entity_id
_entity_poly.type
_entity_poly.pdbx_seq_one_letter_code
_entity_poly.pdbx_strand_id
1 'polypeptide(L)'
;MRLPLVARKAEPDPPGVRSQFGWSFSPRSDREAGDAIASNFAYHAFPAKVSKASMAWNYSFWLGTVSAALFFLLILSGLPLLFLYVPSVERAYQSVKDIEFVITFGSWIRAVHRISAHLMVIAVFLHLMRVFLTGAYKNGAGRGQHREWNWVLGVVMLLVTLFLSFTGYLLPWDQLAFWAVTVGTNIASSIPWIGPTVRELLIGGRTIEQATLIRFYVLHIVILPLGLGVMFAYHMWRVRKDGGLARAEQEALLEQPREAAITPTKTYTLLGVARGQAPVIRAQAIEAPETTVNAVPDLVRRTAIATLGTIAAVGIMAVFIASPLEEPANALVTPNPAKAPWYFLWLQEIVTDTTIHLGSFTLNGAFVGGVILPGLLVGLLTAWPWLDRSTRLATGVWFARVRARQNAVFLLIVIGILILTFVGTAMRGPYWQLYWPWEAWPEIPARI
;
A
#
# COMPACT_ATOMS: atom_id res chain seq x y z
N MET A 1 -10.69 -63.53 -3.62
CA MET A 1 -11.49 -63.07 -2.48
C MET A 1 -10.85 -61.76 -1.98
N ARG A 2 -11.30 -60.60 -2.43
CA ARG A 2 -10.81 -59.29 -1.99
C ARG A 2 -11.87 -58.68 -1.10
N LEU A 3 -11.50 -58.45 0.17
CA LEU A 3 -12.34 -57.82 1.17
C LEU A 3 -12.81 -56.43 0.66
N PRO A 4 -14.09 -56.08 0.94
CA PRO A 4 -14.56 -54.76 0.59
C PRO A 4 -13.82 -53.72 1.44
N LEU A 5 -13.31 -52.68 0.77
CA LEU A 5 -12.86 -51.48 1.45
C LEU A 5 -14.01 -50.91 2.27
N VAL A 6 -14.02 -51.23 3.56
CA VAL A 6 -14.89 -50.55 4.52
C VAL A 6 -14.48 -49.08 4.47
N ALA A 7 -15.40 -48.24 4.00
CA ALA A 7 -15.25 -46.79 4.16
C ALA A 7 -14.99 -46.57 5.66
N ARG A 8 -13.77 -46.11 6.01
CA ARG A 8 -13.47 -45.64 7.35
C ARG A 8 -14.55 -44.58 7.64
N LYS A 9 -15.49 -44.93 8.50
CA LYS A 9 -16.28 -43.94 9.18
C LYS A 9 -15.29 -42.97 9.76
N ALA A 10 -15.38 -41.70 9.36
CA ALA A 10 -14.60 -40.66 9.99
C ALA A 10 -14.84 -40.83 11.51
N GLU A 11 -13.76 -41.12 12.24
CA GLU A 11 -13.84 -41.11 13.70
C GLU A 11 -14.41 -39.75 14.10
N PRO A 12 -15.40 -39.72 15.02
CA PRO A 12 -15.89 -38.46 15.54
C PRO A 12 -14.68 -37.72 16.12
N ASP A 13 -14.43 -36.53 15.62
CA ASP A 13 -13.36 -35.68 16.11
C ASP A 13 -13.41 -35.65 17.65
N PRO A 14 -12.29 -35.93 18.35
CA PRO A 14 -12.29 -35.84 19.80
C PRO A 14 -12.78 -34.43 20.19
N PRO A 15 -13.58 -34.30 21.26
CA PRO A 15 -14.09 -33.03 21.67
C PRO A 15 -12.92 -32.08 21.89
N GLY A 16 -12.70 -31.19 20.91
CA GLY A 16 -11.69 -30.15 21.01
C GLY A 16 -12.00 -29.30 22.22
N VAL A 17 -11.01 -28.93 23.00
CA VAL A 17 -11.15 -27.93 24.05
C VAL A 17 -11.66 -26.67 23.37
N ARG A 18 -12.99 -26.46 23.36
CA ARG A 18 -13.59 -25.22 22.91
C ARG A 18 -13.08 -24.16 23.87
N SER A 19 -12.09 -23.38 23.44
CA SER A 19 -11.82 -22.13 24.16
C SER A 19 -13.11 -21.34 24.16
N GLN A 20 -13.51 -20.77 25.28
CA GLN A 20 -14.74 -19.97 25.41
C GLN A 20 -14.81 -18.81 24.40
N PHE A 21 -13.72 -18.52 23.69
CA PHE A 21 -13.57 -17.46 22.70
C PHE A 21 -13.41 -17.96 21.26
N GLY A 22 -13.49 -19.26 20.98
CA GLY A 22 -13.30 -19.79 19.61
C GLY A 22 -11.93 -19.59 19.01
N TRP A 23 -10.90 -19.31 19.82
CA TRP A 23 -9.52 -19.09 19.37
C TRP A 23 -8.78 -20.43 19.29
N SER A 24 -8.73 -21.03 18.10
CA SER A 24 -7.87 -22.16 17.83
C SER A 24 -6.76 -21.75 16.89
N PHE A 25 -5.53 -21.67 17.39
CA PHE A 25 -4.34 -21.42 16.57
C PHE A 25 -3.80 -22.70 15.89
N SER A 26 -4.28 -23.86 16.30
CA SER A 26 -3.87 -25.15 15.78
C SER A 26 -5.08 -26.08 15.64
N PRO A 27 -5.97 -25.82 14.67
CA PRO A 27 -7.12 -26.69 14.43
C PRO A 27 -6.65 -28.07 14.02
N ARG A 28 -7.32 -29.11 14.54
CA ARG A 28 -7.01 -30.52 14.31
C ARG A 28 -7.69 -31.08 13.07
N SER A 29 -8.73 -30.40 12.56
CA SER A 29 -9.50 -30.81 11.39
C SER A 29 -9.91 -29.61 10.54
N ASP A 30 -10.26 -29.85 9.27
CA ASP A 30 -10.81 -28.85 8.34
C ASP A 30 -12.09 -28.20 8.88
N ARG A 31 -12.90 -28.98 9.60
CA ARG A 31 -14.13 -28.50 10.23
C ARG A 31 -13.81 -27.52 11.36
N GLU A 32 -12.88 -27.89 12.25
CA GLU A 32 -12.45 -27.00 13.35
C GLU A 32 -11.83 -25.71 12.82
N ALA A 33 -11.04 -25.76 11.72
CA ALA A 33 -10.51 -24.58 11.05
C ALA A 33 -11.61 -23.67 10.49
N GLY A 34 -12.65 -24.26 9.88
CA GLY A 34 -13.81 -23.55 9.39
C GLY A 34 -14.62 -22.91 10.52
N ASP A 35 -14.86 -23.65 11.59
CA ASP A 35 -15.61 -23.19 12.77
C ASP A 35 -14.86 -22.05 13.48
N ALA A 36 -13.51 -22.11 13.56
CA ALA A 36 -12.69 -21.03 14.11
C ALA A 36 -12.86 -19.71 13.32
N ILE A 37 -12.89 -19.77 12.00
CA ILE A 37 -13.12 -18.60 11.16
C ILE A 37 -14.55 -18.08 11.30
N ALA A 38 -15.53 -18.96 11.35
CA ALA A 38 -16.95 -18.57 11.41
C ALA A 38 -17.36 -17.98 12.76
N SER A 39 -16.76 -18.47 13.86
CA SER A 39 -17.15 -18.09 15.23
C SER A 39 -16.27 -16.99 15.85
N ASN A 40 -15.06 -16.74 15.33
CA ASN A 40 -14.15 -15.75 15.88
C ASN A 40 -14.19 -14.45 15.09
N PHE A 41 -14.48 -13.33 15.75
CA PHE A 41 -14.58 -12.02 15.12
C PHE A 41 -13.29 -11.61 14.35
N ALA A 42 -12.13 -11.82 14.96
CA ALA A 42 -10.86 -11.46 14.33
C ALA A 42 -10.53 -12.36 13.12
N TYR A 43 -10.81 -13.67 13.25
CA TYR A 43 -10.58 -14.62 12.14
C TYR A 43 -11.61 -14.47 11.02
N HIS A 44 -12.79 -13.94 11.32
CA HIS A 44 -13.83 -13.71 10.30
C HIS A 44 -13.37 -12.74 9.19
N ALA A 45 -12.35 -11.92 9.44
CA ALA A 45 -11.71 -11.10 8.42
C ALA A 45 -10.96 -11.93 7.35
N PHE A 46 -10.57 -13.17 7.67
CA PHE A 46 -9.86 -14.06 6.75
C PHE A 46 -10.83 -14.91 5.91
N PRO A 47 -10.44 -15.31 4.69
CA PRO A 47 -11.18 -16.33 3.93
C PRO A 47 -11.03 -17.70 4.57
N ALA A 48 -11.98 -18.61 4.36
CA ALA A 48 -11.89 -19.98 4.90
C ALA A 48 -10.70 -20.77 4.30
N LYS A 49 -10.50 -20.65 2.99
CA LYS A 49 -9.42 -21.30 2.24
C LYS A 49 -8.64 -20.31 1.39
N VAL A 50 -7.35 -20.55 1.24
CA VAL A 50 -6.43 -19.74 0.42
C VAL A 50 -5.57 -20.63 -0.47
N SER A 51 -5.12 -20.11 -1.60
CA SER A 51 -4.21 -20.82 -2.48
C SER A 51 -2.81 -20.94 -1.85
N LYS A 52 -2.20 -22.14 -1.91
CA LYS A 52 -0.82 -22.37 -1.49
C LYS A 52 0.16 -21.44 -2.21
N ALA A 53 0.01 -21.28 -3.53
CA ALA A 53 0.88 -20.42 -4.33
C ALA A 53 0.78 -18.95 -3.93
N SER A 54 -0.43 -18.45 -3.61
CA SER A 54 -0.59 -17.06 -3.19
C SER A 54 0.02 -16.74 -1.83
N MET A 55 0.28 -17.77 -1.00
CA MET A 55 0.94 -17.63 0.29
C MET A 55 2.48 -17.70 0.21
N ALA A 56 3.06 -18.03 -0.94
CA ALA A 56 4.52 -18.04 -1.09
C ALA A 56 5.08 -16.64 -0.76
N TRP A 57 6.19 -16.61 0.00
CA TRP A 57 6.82 -15.37 0.42
C TRP A 57 7.26 -14.50 -0.75
N ASN A 58 7.74 -15.09 -1.81
CA ASN A 58 8.23 -14.44 -3.02
C ASN A 58 7.12 -14.06 -4.01
N TYR A 59 5.85 -14.43 -3.76
CA TYR A 59 4.77 -14.10 -4.68
C TYR A 59 4.24 -12.69 -4.46
N SER A 60 3.83 -12.35 -3.26
CA SER A 60 3.31 -11.02 -2.91
C SER A 60 4.29 -10.20 -2.08
N PHE A 61 5.40 -10.81 -1.64
CA PHE A 61 6.34 -10.26 -0.65
C PHE A 61 5.63 -9.76 0.62
N TRP A 62 4.39 -10.18 0.79
CA TRP A 62 3.50 -9.76 1.89
C TRP A 62 3.34 -8.25 2.03
N LEU A 63 3.58 -7.50 0.95
CA LEU A 63 3.61 -6.03 0.95
C LEU A 63 2.31 -5.42 1.46
N GLY A 64 1.14 -6.00 1.16
CA GLY A 64 -0.13 -5.55 1.71
C GLY A 64 -0.20 -5.71 3.23
N THR A 65 0.33 -6.82 3.78
CA THR A 65 0.40 -7.06 5.22
C THR A 65 1.41 -6.13 5.88
N VAL A 66 2.57 -5.92 5.26
CA VAL A 66 3.58 -4.96 5.73
C VAL A 66 2.99 -3.54 5.77
N SER A 67 2.30 -3.11 4.70
CA SER A 67 1.62 -1.80 4.69
C SER A 67 0.56 -1.67 5.79
N ALA A 68 -0.23 -2.73 6.02
CA ALA A 68 -1.20 -2.74 7.11
C ALA A 68 -0.52 -2.66 8.49
N ALA A 69 0.55 -3.42 8.70
CA ALA A 69 1.33 -3.39 9.94
C ALA A 69 1.91 -1.99 10.21
N LEU A 70 2.45 -1.34 9.18
CA LEU A 70 2.97 0.02 9.27
C LEU A 70 1.86 1.04 9.56
N PHE A 71 0.68 0.89 8.94
CA PHE A 71 -0.48 1.74 9.23
C PHE A 71 -0.90 1.65 10.70
N PHE A 72 -1.03 0.44 11.25
CA PHE A 72 -1.36 0.27 12.67
C PHE A 72 -0.24 0.75 13.59
N LEU A 73 1.02 0.56 13.22
CA LEU A 73 2.16 1.06 13.98
C LEU A 73 2.22 2.59 14.00
N LEU A 74 1.84 3.25 12.88
CA LEU A 74 1.69 4.70 12.82
C LEU A 74 0.60 5.21 13.76
N ILE A 75 -0.56 4.54 13.82
CA ILE A 75 -1.61 4.87 14.79
C ILE A 75 -1.09 4.71 16.22
N LEU A 76 -0.50 3.55 16.54
CA LEU A 76 -0.02 3.24 17.89
C LEU A 76 1.10 4.19 18.35
N SER A 77 2.03 4.56 17.48
CA SER A 77 3.09 5.52 17.79
C SER A 77 2.59 6.96 17.77
N GLY A 78 1.58 7.28 16.98
CA GLY A 78 0.96 8.60 16.90
C GLY A 78 0.15 8.96 18.15
N LEU A 79 -0.48 7.98 18.82
CA LEU A 79 -1.26 8.23 20.03
C LEU A 79 -0.43 8.87 21.17
N PRO A 80 0.75 8.35 21.58
CA PRO A 80 1.59 9.04 22.54
C PRO A 80 2.02 10.43 22.08
N LEU A 81 2.39 10.57 20.79
CA LEU A 81 2.78 11.87 20.25
C LEU A 81 1.64 12.88 20.32
N LEU A 82 0.39 12.46 20.08
CA LEU A 82 -0.80 13.29 20.20
C LEU A 82 -0.96 13.91 21.60
N PHE A 83 -0.68 13.13 22.66
CA PHE A 83 -0.78 13.62 24.04
C PHE A 83 0.34 14.60 24.43
N LEU A 84 1.48 14.53 23.76
CA LEU A 84 2.67 15.30 24.08
C LEU A 84 2.82 16.56 23.20
N TYR A 85 2.19 16.56 22.03
CA TYR A 85 2.29 17.65 21.06
C TYR A 85 1.29 18.78 21.33
N VAL A 86 1.76 20.02 21.22
CA VAL A 86 0.92 21.22 21.38
C VAL A 86 0.75 21.92 20.04
N PRO A 87 -0.44 21.90 19.42
CA PRO A 87 -0.68 22.44 18.08
C PRO A 87 -0.85 23.96 18.08
N SER A 88 0.15 24.69 18.52
CA SER A 88 0.20 26.16 18.41
C SER A 88 1.54 26.58 17.81
N VAL A 89 1.55 27.65 17.03
CA VAL A 89 2.77 28.12 16.35
C VAL A 89 3.88 28.50 17.34
N GLU A 90 3.51 28.94 18.55
CA GLU A 90 4.45 29.31 19.61
C GLU A 90 5.06 28.07 20.30
N ARG A 91 4.34 26.93 20.32
CA ARG A 91 4.71 25.78 21.13
C ARG A 91 4.97 24.51 20.35
N ALA A 92 4.54 24.42 19.09
CA ALA A 92 4.66 23.20 18.29
C ALA A 92 6.12 22.74 18.20
N TYR A 93 7.03 23.61 17.80
CA TYR A 93 8.45 23.28 17.70
C TYR A 93 9.02 22.86 19.05
N GLN A 94 8.73 23.63 20.12
CA GLN A 94 9.23 23.32 21.46
C GLN A 94 8.69 21.98 21.97
N SER A 95 7.41 21.68 21.76
CA SER A 95 6.83 20.38 22.16
C SER A 95 7.48 19.20 21.47
N VAL A 96 7.84 19.34 20.17
CA VAL A 96 8.60 18.30 19.46
C VAL A 96 10.03 18.17 19.99
N LYS A 97 10.67 19.30 20.35
CA LYS A 97 11.99 19.31 20.97
C LYS A 97 11.96 18.64 22.34
N ASP A 98 10.92 18.88 23.13
CA ASP A 98 10.73 18.23 24.43
C ASP A 98 10.51 16.71 24.26
N ILE A 99 9.73 16.28 23.25
CA ILE A 99 9.58 14.86 22.91
C ILE A 99 10.94 14.25 22.57
N GLU A 100 11.77 14.94 21.80
CA GLU A 100 13.05 14.41 21.32
C GLU A 100 14.09 14.32 22.43
N PHE A 101 14.17 15.32 23.34
CA PHE A 101 15.30 15.46 24.25
C PHE A 101 14.96 15.36 25.75
N VAL A 102 13.69 15.51 26.13
CA VAL A 102 13.29 15.59 27.56
C VAL A 102 12.47 14.36 27.97
N ILE A 103 11.55 13.91 27.12
CA ILE A 103 10.61 12.86 27.46
C ILE A 103 11.25 11.49 27.33
N THR A 104 11.19 10.68 28.38
CA THR A 104 11.71 9.30 28.35
C THR A 104 11.07 8.49 27.22
N PHE A 105 11.88 7.86 26.37
CA PHE A 105 11.49 7.17 25.14
C PHE A 105 10.83 8.05 24.06
N GLY A 106 10.75 9.37 24.25
CA GLY A 106 10.11 10.26 23.30
C GLY A 106 10.80 10.25 21.92
N SER A 107 12.13 10.33 21.89
CA SER A 107 12.94 10.21 20.66
C SER A 107 12.69 8.90 19.92
N TRP A 108 12.63 7.78 20.66
CA TRP A 108 12.36 6.47 20.06
C TRP A 108 10.94 6.38 19.47
N ILE A 109 9.92 6.85 20.20
CA ILE A 109 8.53 6.87 19.71
C ILE A 109 8.41 7.73 18.44
N ARG A 110 9.04 8.91 18.45
CA ARG A 110 9.08 9.81 17.30
C ARG A 110 9.82 9.17 16.12
N ALA A 111 10.95 8.48 16.36
CA ALA A 111 11.69 7.74 15.34
C ALA A 111 10.86 6.59 14.77
N VAL A 112 10.18 5.79 15.61
CA VAL A 112 9.24 4.74 15.17
C VAL A 112 8.18 5.32 14.24
N HIS A 113 7.55 6.42 14.62
CA HIS A 113 6.51 7.08 13.82
C HIS A 113 7.06 7.54 12.46
N ARG A 114 8.18 8.26 12.46
CA ARG A 114 8.80 8.78 11.25
C ARG A 114 9.29 7.69 10.31
N ILE A 115 10.01 6.68 10.82
CA ILE A 115 10.50 5.55 10.03
C ILE A 115 9.33 4.78 9.44
N SER A 116 8.28 4.53 10.24
CA SER A 116 7.06 3.89 9.74
C SER A 116 6.42 4.67 8.61
N ALA A 117 6.41 6.00 8.66
CA ALA A 117 5.86 6.84 7.59
C ALA A 117 6.66 6.69 6.29
N HIS A 118 8.00 6.73 6.35
CA HIS A 118 8.85 6.51 5.18
C HIS A 118 8.68 5.10 4.60
N LEU A 119 8.69 4.07 5.46
CA LEU A 119 8.49 2.69 5.04
C LEU A 119 7.08 2.43 4.50
N MET A 120 6.06 3.12 5.03
CA MET A 120 4.69 3.04 4.52
C MET A 120 4.61 3.52 3.08
N VAL A 121 5.23 4.65 2.74
CA VAL A 121 5.28 5.15 1.35
C VAL A 121 5.97 4.13 0.45
N ILE A 122 7.11 3.58 0.86
CA ILE A 122 7.84 2.55 0.11
C ILE A 122 6.97 1.29 -0.05
N ALA A 123 6.38 0.79 1.03
CA ALA A 123 5.62 -0.46 1.02
C ALA A 123 4.36 -0.38 0.15
N VAL A 124 3.59 0.73 0.23
CA VAL A 124 2.38 0.90 -0.61
C VAL A 124 2.74 1.09 -2.07
N PHE A 125 3.85 1.77 -2.38
CA PHE A 125 4.34 1.91 -3.75
C PHE A 125 4.80 0.57 -4.33
N LEU A 126 5.58 -0.21 -3.60
CA LEU A 126 5.97 -1.57 -3.99
C LEU A 126 4.76 -2.51 -4.11
N HIS A 127 3.77 -2.35 -3.22
CA HIS A 127 2.51 -3.10 -3.31
C HIS A 127 1.75 -2.79 -4.60
N LEU A 128 1.63 -1.52 -4.95
CA LEU A 128 1.04 -1.07 -6.22
C LEU A 128 1.82 -1.63 -7.42
N MET A 129 3.16 -1.53 -7.41
CA MET A 129 4.02 -2.12 -8.45
C MET A 129 3.77 -3.62 -8.60
N ARG A 130 3.73 -4.36 -7.50
CA ARG A 130 3.45 -5.80 -7.51
C ARG A 130 2.09 -6.08 -8.14
N VAL A 131 1.04 -5.37 -7.73
CA VAL A 131 -0.32 -5.55 -8.28
C VAL A 131 -0.34 -5.25 -9.78
N PHE A 132 0.36 -4.21 -10.22
CA PHE A 132 0.48 -3.85 -11.63
C PHE A 132 1.23 -4.92 -12.43
N LEU A 133 2.44 -5.27 -12.01
CA LEU A 133 3.32 -6.18 -12.75
C LEU A 133 2.79 -7.62 -12.84
N THR A 134 1.96 -8.02 -11.87
CA THR A 134 1.24 -9.31 -11.92
C THR A 134 -0.12 -9.24 -12.61
N GLY A 135 -0.61 -8.05 -12.98
CA GLY A 135 -1.96 -7.88 -13.53
C GLY A 135 -3.09 -8.25 -12.54
N ALA A 136 -2.82 -8.20 -11.25
CA ALA A 136 -3.77 -8.60 -10.21
C ALA A 136 -5.01 -7.68 -10.10
N TYR A 137 -4.99 -6.52 -10.75
CA TYR A 137 -6.15 -5.64 -10.92
C TYR A 137 -7.18 -6.16 -11.94
N LYS A 138 -6.83 -7.16 -12.73
CA LYS A 138 -7.74 -7.76 -13.72
C LYS A 138 -8.63 -8.82 -13.07
N ASN A 139 -9.84 -8.92 -13.56
CA ASN A 139 -10.74 -10.02 -13.19
C ASN A 139 -10.20 -11.33 -13.75
N GLY A 140 -10.15 -12.37 -12.91
CA GLY A 140 -9.84 -13.73 -13.33
C GLY A 140 -11.05 -14.43 -13.96
N ALA A 141 -11.01 -15.77 -14.03
CA ALA A 141 -12.09 -16.59 -14.57
C ALA A 141 -13.35 -16.65 -13.68
N GLY A 142 -13.27 -16.20 -12.42
CA GLY A 142 -14.38 -16.18 -11.46
C GLY A 142 -15.48 -15.21 -11.87
N ARG A 143 -16.74 -15.62 -11.69
CA ARG A 143 -17.90 -14.74 -11.95
C ARG A 143 -18.05 -13.69 -10.83
N GLY A 144 -18.49 -12.48 -11.19
CA GLY A 144 -18.79 -11.41 -10.23
C GLY A 144 -17.57 -10.76 -9.55
N GLN A 145 -16.38 -10.97 -10.09
CA GLN A 145 -15.19 -10.25 -9.65
C GLN A 145 -15.18 -8.84 -10.23
N HIS A 146 -14.77 -7.88 -9.41
CA HIS A 146 -14.65 -6.46 -9.77
C HIS A 146 -13.34 -5.90 -9.19
N ARG A 147 -12.21 -6.52 -9.54
CA ARG A 147 -10.87 -6.16 -9.04
C ARG A 147 -10.42 -4.78 -9.51
N GLU A 148 -10.96 -4.30 -10.64
CA GLU A 148 -10.72 -2.95 -11.15
C GLU A 148 -11.10 -1.87 -10.14
N TRP A 149 -12.22 -2.04 -9.41
CA TRP A 149 -12.62 -1.09 -8.37
C TRP A 149 -11.72 -1.15 -7.14
N ASN A 150 -11.20 -2.33 -6.82
CA ASN A 150 -10.25 -2.46 -5.72
C ASN A 150 -8.89 -1.83 -6.07
N TRP A 151 -8.52 -1.84 -7.36
CA TRP A 151 -7.37 -1.10 -7.87
C TRP A 151 -7.56 0.41 -7.72
N VAL A 152 -8.69 0.97 -8.17
CA VAL A 152 -9.01 2.40 -8.01
C VAL A 152 -8.93 2.80 -6.55
N LEU A 153 -9.53 2.01 -5.66
CA LEU A 153 -9.45 2.24 -4.21
C LEU A 153 -8.00 2.23 -3.71
N GLY A 154 -7.17 1.31 -4.20
CA GLY A 154 -5.74 1.25 -3.86
C GLY A 154 -4.98 2.50 -4.31
N VAL A 155 -5.29 3.04 -5.51
CA VAL A 155 -4.70 4.30 -5.99
C VAL A 155 -5.13 5.48 -5.10
N VAL A 156 -6.40 5.56 -4.71
CA VAL A 156 -6.89 6.60 -3.79
C VAL A 156 -6.19 6.46 -2.43
N MET A 157 -6.04 5.24 -1.90
CA MET A 157 -5.32 5.00 -0.63
C MET A 157 -3.84 5.42 -0.71
N LEU A 158 -3.17 5.21 -1.85
CA LEU A 158 -1.81 5.73 -2.08
C LEU A 158 -1.77 7.27 -1.98
N LEU A 159 -2.71 7.96 -2.64
CA LEU A 159 -2.78 9.43 -2.57
C LEU A 159 -3.05 9.92 -1.15
N VAL A 160 -3.95 9.26 -0.42
CA VAL A 160 -4.22 9.60 0.99
C VAL A 160 -2.99 9.34 1.87
N THR A 161 -2.22 8.28 1.60
CA THR A 161 -0.95 8.02 2.30
C THR A 161 0.08 9.12 2.04
N LEU A 162 0.23 9.59 0.80
CA LEU A 162 1.10 10.72 0.47
C LEU A 162 0.62 12.01 1.14
N PHE A 163 -0.69 12.23 1.19
CA PHE A 163 -1.25 13.40 1.84
C PHE A 163 -1.12 13.34 3.37
N LEU A 164 -1.24 12.15 3.98
CA LEU A 164 -0.90 11.91 5.38
C LEU A 164 0.56 12.28 5.67
N SER A 165 1.49 11.81 4.81
CA SER A 165 2.91 12.15 4.95
C SER A 165 3.15 13.65 4.84
N PHE A 166 2.46 14.33 3.92
CA PHE A 166 2.55 15.78 3.74
C PHE A 166 2.01 16.56 4.94
N THR A 167 0.82 16.19 5.43
CA THR A 167 0.21 16.88 6.58
C THR A 167 1.00 16.68 7.87
N GLY A 168 1.55 15.47 8.10
CA GLY A 168 2.38 15.19 9.28
C GLY A 168 3.74 15.88 9.23
N TYR A 169 4.27 16.11 8.03
CA TYR A 169 5.56 16.78 7.84
C TYR A 169 5.57 18.23 8.33
N LEU A 170 4.42 18.93 8.30
CA LEU A 170 4.30 20.30 8.82
C LEU A 170 4.36 20.36 10.37
N LEU A 171 3.89 19.32 11.06
CA LEU A 171 3.62 19.41 12.51
C LEU A 171 4.84 19.79 13.38
N PRO A 172 6.09 19.39 13.07
CA PRO A 172 7.26 19.89 13.81
C PRO A 172 7.43 21.39 13.79
N TRP A 173 6.82 22.10 12.86
CA TRP A 173 6.90 23.55 12.71
C TRP A 173 8.33 24.04 12.62
N ASP A 174 9.17 23.25 11.94
CA ASP A 174 10.55 23.58 11.64
C ASP A 174 10.68 24.24 10.25
N GLN A 175 11.87 24.65 9.91
CA GLN A 175 12.17 25.42 8.71
C GLN A 175 11.83 24.66 7.41
N LEU A 176 12.20 23.39 7.31
CA LEU A 176 11.89 22.58 6.12
C LEU A 176 10.39 22.30 6.01
N ALA A 177 9.71 22.01 7.13
CA ALA A 177 8.29 21.78 7.16
C ALA A 177 7.48 22.99 6.69
N PHE A 178 7.80 24.18 7.17
CA PHE A 178 7.16 25.43 6.77
C PHE A 178 7.28 25.68 5.28
N TRP A 179 8.50 25.54 4.73
CA TRP A 179 8.74 25.80 3.31
C TRP A 179 8.19 24.70 2.40
N ALA A 180 8.14 23.44 2.86
CA ALA A 180 7.47 22.37 2.12
C ALA A 180 5.97 22.65 1.93
N VAL A 181 5.28 23.13 2.98
CA VAL A 181 3.87 23.52 2.90
C VAL A 181 3.69 24.77 2.05
N THR A 182 4.59 25.73 2.16
CA THR A 182 4.59 26.93 1.30
C THR A 182 4.64 26.53 -0.18
N VAL A 183 5.57 25.69 -0.57
CA VAL A 183 5.71 25.21 -1.95
C VAL A 183 4.49 24.38 -2.38
N GLY A 184 4.09 23.40 -1.56
CA GLY A 184 2.97 22.52 -1.89
C GLY A 184 1.64 23.27 -2.06
N THR A 185 1.35 24.26 -1.20
CA THR A 185 0.13 25.06 -1.32
C THR A 185 0.21 26.09 -2.46
N ASN A 186 1.40 26.56 -2.83
CA ASN A 186 1.60 27.39 -4.02
C ASN A 186 1.39 26.61 -5.32
N ILE A 187 1.75 25.32 -5.35
CA ILE A 187 1.38 24.43 -6.47
C ILE A 187 -0.14 24.37 -6.61
N ALA A 188 -0.88 24.17 -5.53
CA ALA A 188 -2.35 24.21 -5.56
C ALA A 188 -2.91 25.57 -6.02
N SER A 189 -2.26 26.68 -5.60
CA SER A 189 -2.62 28.03 -6.02
C SER A 189 -2.44 28.29 -7.52
N SER A 190 -1.60 27.51 -8.19
CA SER A 190 -1.33 27.68 -9.64
C SER A 190 -2.47 27.21 -10.55
N ILE A 191 -3.49 26.54 -10.01
CA ILE A 191 -4.66 26.09 -10.77
C ILE A 191 -5.45 27.33 -11.24
N PRO A 192 -5.70 27.49 -12.56
CA PRO A 192 -6.43 28.63 -13.08
C PRO A 192 -7.80 28.79 -12.41
N TRP A 193 -8.20 30.02 -12.16
CA TRP A 193 -9.47 30.49 -11.59
C TRP A 193 -9.76 30.06 -10.15
N ILE A 194 -9.52 28.80 -9.78
CA ILE A 194 -9.87 28.25 -8.46
C ILE A 194 -8.67 28.11 -7.50
N GLY A 195 -7.45 28.16 -8.03
CA GLY A 195 -6.22 27.88 -7.27
C GLY A 195 -6.06 28.72 -6.00
N PRO A 196 -6.21 30.07 -6.08
CA PRO A 196 -6.15 30.90 -4.89
C PRO A 196 -7.15 30.50 -3.81
N THR A 197 -8.40 30.20 -4.18
CA THR A 197 -9.44 29.74 -3.26
C THR A 197 -9.10 28.36 -2.65
N VAL A 198 -8.57 27.43 -3.45
CA VAL A 198 -8.11 26.12 -2.96
C VAL A 198 -6.97 26.30 -1.95
N ARG A 199 -6.01 27.18 -2.24
CA ARG A 199 -4.93 27.49 -1.31
C ARG A 199 -5.46 28.09 0.00
N GLU A 200 -6.31 29.12 -0.06
CA GLU A 200 -6.92 29.74 1.11
C GLU A 200 -7.72 28.73 1.95
N LEU A 201 -8.44 27.81 1.30
CA LEU A 201 -9.13 26.71 1.99
C LEU A 201 -8.16 25.80 2.73
N LEU A 202 -7.04 25.43 2.09
CA LEU A 202 -6.02 24.55 2.68
C LEU A 202 -5.34 25.21 3.86
N ILE A 203 -4.86 26.45 3.72
CA ILE A 203 -4.08 27.12 4.77
C ILE A 203 -4.94 27.87 5.79
N GLY A 204 -6.20 28.14 5.48
CA GLY A 204 -7.13 28.81 6.40
C GLY A 204 -7.02 30.31 6.48
N GLY A 205 -6.39 30.93 5.48
CA GLY A 205 -6.16 32.37 5.40
C GLY A 205 -5.24 32.70 4.23
N ARG A 206 -4.61 33.87 4.27
CA ARG A 206 -3.68 34.32 3.21
C ARG A 206 -2.24 33.87 3.47
N THR A 207 -1.89 33.66 4.73
CA THR A 207 -0.55 33.36 5.23
C THR A 207 -0.53 32.00 5.95
N ILE A 208 0.64 31.36 5.99
CA ILE A 208 0.83 30.10 6.71
C ILE A 208 1.08 30.43 8.17
N GLU A 209 0.06 30.20 9.00
CA GLU A 209 0.01 30.58 10.41
C GLU A 209 -0.75 29.52 11.23
N GLN A 210 -1.21 29.94 12.42
CA GLN A 210 -1.96 29.11 13.35
C GLN A 210 -3.13 28.35 12.70
N ALA A 211 -3.89 28.99 11.82
CA ALA A 211 -5.00 28.37 11.11
C ALA A 211 -4.55 27.20 10.23
N THR A 212 -3.39 27.34 9.59
CA THR A 212 -2.77 26.27 8.78
C THR A 212 -2.37 25.10 9.65
N LEU A 213 -1.65 25.38 10.74
CA LEU A 213 -1.18 24.34 11.66
C LEU A 213 -2.34 23.51 12.22
N ILE A 214 -3.40 24.14 12.69
CA ILE A 214 -4.59 23.43 13.22
C ILE A 214 -5.28 22.58 12.14
N ARG A 215 -5.42 23.08 10.91
CA ARG A 215 -6.04 22.32 9.83
C ARG A 215 -5.24 21.09 9.46
N PHE A 216 -3.92 21.24 9.30
CA PHE A 216 -3.04 20.12 9.00
C PHE A 216 -2.97 19.11 10.16
N TYR A 217 -3.00 19.60 11.41
CA TYR A 217 -3.09 18.75 12.58
C TYR A 217 -4.37 17.91 12.57
N VAL A 218 -5.55 18.51 12.41
CA VAL A 218 -6.83 17.78 12.38
C VAL A 218 -6.90 16.81 11.20
N LEU A 219 -6.42 17.23 10.02
CA LEU A 219 -6.31 16.33 8.86
C LEU A 219 -5.45 15.11 9.18
N HIS A 220 -4.28 15.33 9.79
CA HIS A 220 -3.30 14.28 10.06
C HIS A 220 -3.75 13.29 11.14
N ILE A 221 -4.35 13.77 12.23
CA ILE A 221 -4.65 12.91 13.39
C ILE A 221 -6.06 12.29 13.35
N VAL A 222 -7.02 12.89 12.61
CA VAL A 222 -8.41 12.44 12.60
C VAL A 222 -8.87 12.07 11.20
N ILE A 223 -8.97 13.07 10.31
CA ILE A 223 -9.71 12.92 9.04
C ILE A 223 -9.06 11.88 8.13
N LEU A 224 -7.77 12.04 7.86
CA LEU A 224 -7.06 11.17 6.93
C LEU A 224 -6.82 9.76 7.48
N PRO A 225 -6.40 9.56 8.75
CA PRO A 225 -6.25 8.21 9.30
C PRO A 225 -7.58 7.44 9.38
N LEU A 226 -8.66 8.11 9.80
CA LEU A 226 -9.98 7.50 9.83
C LEU A 226 -10.46 7.14 8.42
N GLY A 227 -10.32 8.06 7.47
CA GLY A 227 -10.64 7.83 6.06
C GLY A 227 -9.84 6.67 5.48
N LEU A 228 -8.52 6.63 5.72
CA LEU A 228 -7.65 5.54 5.28
C LEU A 228 -8.05 4.20 5.93
N GLY A 229 -8.41 4.21 7.22
CA GLY A 229 -8.88 3.02 7.94
C GLY A 229 -10.17 2.44 7.34
N VAL A 230 -11.15 3.30 7.03
CA VAL A 230 -12.40 2.88 6.35
C VAL A 230 -12.10 2.32 4.96
N MET A 231 -11.26 3.01 4.18
CA MET A 231 -10.86 2.54 2.86
C MET A 231 -10.08 1.22 2.94
N PHE A 232 -9.20 1.06 3.92
CA PHE A 232 -8.46 -0.18 4.15
C PHE A 232 -9.40 -1.35 4.47
N ALA A 233 -10.38 -1.14 5.36
CA ALA A 233 -11.38 -2.18 5.68
C ALA A 233 -12.18 -2.60 4.43
N TYR A 234 -12.60 -1.63 3.62
CA TYR A 234 -13.31 -1.90 2.37
C TYR A 234 -12.39 -2.57 1.34
N HIS A 235 -11.11 -2.17 1.23
CA HIS A 235 -10.11 -2.80 0.38
C HIS A 235 -9.92 -4.29 0.71
N MET A 236 -9.77 -4.61 1.99
CA MET A 236 -9.65 -6.00 2.46
C MET A 236 -10.92 -6.81 2.21
N TRP A 237 -12.08 -6.23 2.44
CA TRP A 237 -13.36 -6.86 2.11
C TRP A 237 -13.46 -7.16 0.62
N ARG A 238 -13.04 -6.22 -0.26
CA ARG A 238 -13.00 -6.41 -1.72
C ARG A 238 -12.05 -7.53 -2.11
N VAL A 239 -10.83 -7.57 -1.54
CA VAL A 239 -9.88 -8.67 -1.78
C VAL A 239 -10.55 -10.01 -1.50
N ARG A 240 -11.25 -10.14 -0.35
CA ARG A 240 -11.96 -11.36 0.01
C ARG A 240 -13.10 -11.67 -0.97
N LYS A 241 -13.94 -10.70 -1.27
CA LYS A 241 -15.11 -10.85 -2.14
C LYS A 241 -14.71 -11.21 -3.57
N ASP A 242 -13.64 -10.63 -4.09
CA ASP A 242 -13.18 -10.85 -5.46
C ASP A 242 -12.29 -12.11 -5.63
N GLY A 243 -12.37 -13.05 -4.70
CA GLY A 243 -11.73 -14.36 -4.79
C GLY A 243 -10.30 -14.43 -4.25
N GLY A 244 -9.92 -13.50 -3.37
CA GLY A 244 -8.60 -13.46 -2.73
C GLY A 244 -7.49 -12.93 -3.64
N LEU A 245 -6.23 -13.24 -3.28
CA LEU A 245 -5.08 -12.87 -4.11
C LEU A 245 -5.16 -13.54 -5.48
N ALA A 246 -4.86 -12.78 -6.53
CA ALA A 246 -4.80 -13.27 -7.90
C ALA A 246 -3.79 -14.43 -8.01
N ARG A 247 -4.13 -15.46 -8.75
CA ARG A 247 -3.37 -16.71 -8.79
C ARG A 247 -2.65 -16.89 -10.13
N ALA A 248 -1.38 -17.25 -10.09
CA ALA A 248 -0.65 -17.74 -11.26
C ALA A 248 -1.13 -19.13 -11.74
N GLU A 249 -1.72 -19.92 -10.84
CA GLU A 249 -2.23 -21.28 -11.12
C GLU A 249 -3.41 -21.33 -12.08
N GLN A 250 -4.16 -20.23 -12.24
CA GLN A 250 -5.26 -20.18 -13.19
C GLN A 250 -4.78 -20.35 -14.64
N GLU A 251 -3.56 -19.93 -14.92
CA GLU A 251 -2.96 -20.09 -16.25
C GLU A 251 -2.62 -21.58 -16.53
N ALA A 252 -2.01 -22.25 -15.56
CA ALA A 252 -1.68 -23.68 -15.65
C ALA A 252 -2.92 -24.58 -15.80
N LEU A 253 -4.02 -24.21 -15.14
CA LEU A 253 -5.29 -24.94 -15.24
C LEU A 253 -6.01 -24.72 -16.59
N LEU A 254 -5.72 -23.60 -17.27
CA LEU A 254 -6.32 -23.25 -18.56
C LEU A 254 -5.45 -23.72 -19.74
N GLU A 255 -4.14 -23.91 -19.51
CA GLU A 255 -3.20 -24.48 -20.50
C GLU A 255 -3.19 -26.00 -20.49
N GLN A 256 -3.69 -26.67 -19.46
CA GLN A 256 -3.91 -28.11 -19.54
C GLN A 256 -4.95 -28.36 -20.63
N PRO A 257 -4.61 -29.16 -21.67
CA PRO A 257 -5.60 -29.61 -22.61
C PRO A 257 -6.77 -30.12 -21.76
N ARG A 258 -7.95 -29.62 -21.99
CA ARG A 258 -9.16 -30.29 -21.53
C ARG A 258 -9.19 -31.65 -22.27
N GLU A 259 -8.42 -32.62 -21.82
CA GLU A 259 -8.87 -33.97 -21.93
C GLU A 259 -10.27 -33.91 -21.35
N ALA A 260 -11.23 -34.12 -22.24
CA ALA A 260 -12.61 -34.01 -21.91
C ALA A 260 -12.78 -34.80 -20.61
N ALA A 261 -12.85 -34.09 -19.49
CA ALA A 261 -13.30 -34.72 -18.28
C ALA A 261 -14.64 -35.29 -18.73
N ILE A 262 -14.63 -36.56 -18.95
CA ILE A 262 -15.88 -37.31 -19.09
C ILE A 262 -16.50 -37.10 -17.73
N THR A 263 -17.19 -35.94 -17.61
CA THR A 263 -18.16 -35.77 -16.56
C THR A 263 -18.99 -37.00 -16.67
N PRO A 264 -18.98 -37.91 -15.67
CA PRO A 264 -19.93 -38.98 -15.68
C PRO A 264 -21.29 -38.27 -15.71
N THR A 265 -21.80 -38.11 -16.92
CA THR A 265 -23.19 -37.73 -17.07
C THR A 265 -23.92 -38.77 -16.27
N LYS A 266 -24.79 -38.38 -15.34
CA LYS A 266 -25.69 -39.28 -14.59
C LYS A 266 -26.66 -40.03 -15.49
N THR A 267 -26.34 -40.19 -16.75
CA THR A 267 -26.96 -41.10 -17.70
C THR A 267 -26.41 -42.50 -17.41
N TYR A 268 -26.76 -43.01 -16.22
CA TYR A 268 -26.87 -44.45 -16.11
C TYR A 268 -27.84 -44.85 -17.19
N THR A 269 -27.37 -45.52 -18.22
CA THR A 269 -28.28 -46.18 -19.09
C THR A 269 -28.98 -47.21 -18.21
N LEU A 270 -30.24 -46.92 -17.80
CA LEU A 270 -31.15 -47.88 -17.15
C LEU A 270 -31.08 -49.27 -17.85
N LEU A 271 -30.76 -49.33 -19.12
CA LEU A 271 -30.46 -50.50 -19.92
C LEU A 271 -29.25 -51.33 -19.43
N GLY A 272 -28.20 -50.75 -18.86
CA GLY A 272 -27.06 -51.48 -18.31
C GLY A 272 -27.38 -52.17 -17.00
N VAL A 273 -28.21 -51.54 -16.17
CA VAL A 273 -28.69 -52.11 -14.91
C VAL A 273 -29.71 -53.23 -15.20
N ALA A 274 -30.58 -53.06 -16.19
CA ALA A 274 -31.60 -54.06 -16.57
C ALA A 274 -30.96 -55.36 -17.16
N ARG A 275 -29.71 -55.33 -17.62
CA ARG A 275 -28.97 -56.51 -18.13
C ARG A 275 -28.08 -57.16 -17.08
N GLY A 276 -28.18 -56.80 -15.81
CA GLY A 276 -27.36 -57.37 -14.72
C GLY A 276 -25.87 -57.05 -14.78
N GLN A 277 -25.44 -56.12 -15.62
CA GLN A 277 -24.10 -55.63 -15.65
C GLN A 277 -23.96 -54.46 -14.65
N ALA A 278 -23.37 -54.75 -13.52
CA ALA A 278 -23.00 -53.68 -12.60
C ALA A 278 -21.95 -52.77 -13.26
N PRO A 279 -22.24 -51.48 -13.54
CA PRO A 279 -21.22 -50.60 -14.07
C PRO A 279 -20.16 -50.44 -13.02
N VAL A 280 -18.94 -50.93 -13.25
CA VAL A 280 -17.78 -50.61 -12.44
C VAL A 280 -17.43 -49.17 -12.78
N ILE A 281 -18.01 -48.21 -12.06
CA ILE A 281 -17.59 -46.82 -12.07
C ILE A 281 -16.25 -46.81 -11.37
N ARG A 282 -15.17 -46.93 -12.09
CA ARG A 282 -13.86 -46.45 -11.62
C ARG A 282 -13.94 -44.92 -11.64
N ALA A 283 -14.44 -44.33 -10.58
CA ALA A 283 -14.07 -42.98 -10.26
C ALA A 283 -12.56 -43.03 -9.92
N GLN A 284 -11.71 -42.88 -10.94
CA GLN A 284 -10.42 -42.31 -10.68
C GLN A 284 -10.74 -40.89 -10.21
N ALA A 285 -10.83 -40.74 -8.88
CA ALA A 285 -10.60 -39.45 -8.28
C ALA A 285 -9.16 -39.11 -8.70
N ILE A 286 -9.01 -38.37 -9.78
CA ILE A 286 -7.83 -37.55 -9.98
C ILE A 286 -7.96 -36.58 -8.82
N GLU A 287 -7.30 -36.91 -7.69
CA GLU A 287 -7.05 -35.94 -6.63
C GLU A 287 -6.29 -34.81 -7.32
N ALA A 288 -7.01 -33.79 -7.74
CA ALA A 288 -6.39 -32.55 -8.12
C ALA A 288 -5.50 -32.18 -6.92
N PRO A 289 -4.20 -31.95 -7.14
CA PRO A 289 -3.31 -31.62 -6.03
C PRO A 289 -3.99 -30.52 -5.23
N GLU A 290 -4.07 -30.67 -3.90
CA GLU A 290 -4.70 -29.67 -3.05
C GLU A 290 -4.00 -28.32 -3.28
N THR A 291 -4.57 -27.50 -4.14
CA THR A 291 -4.06 -26.17 -4.49
C THR A 291 -4.42 -25.14 -3.42
N THR A 292 -5.29 -25.52 -2.48
CA THR A 292 -5.75 -24.66 -1.40
C THR A 292 -5.46 -25.27 -0.04
N VAL A 293 -5.27 -24.41 0.96
CA VAL A 293 -5.16 -24.77 2.37
C VAL A 293 -6.11 -23.93 3.21
N ASN A 294 -6.41 -24.36 4.41
CA ASN A 294 -7.19 -23.57 5.35
C ASN A 294 -6.41 -22.30 5.74
N ALA A 295 -7.14 -21.19 5.88
CA ALA A 295 -6.52 -19.95 6.33
C ALA A 295 -5.99 -20.04 7.77
N VAL A 296 -6.65 -20.80 8.62
CA VAL A 296 -6.17 -21.14 9.97
C VAL A 296 -5.62 -22.56 9.93
N PRO A 297 -4.36 -22.80 10.32
CA PRO A 297 -3.42 -21.85 10.95
C PRO A 297 -2.51 -21.10 9.97
N ASP A 298 -2.40 -21.50 8.71
CA ASP A 298 -1.26 -21.14 7.86
C ASP A 298 -1.23 -19.66 7.47
N LEU A 299 -2.35 -19.10 7.00
CA LEU A 299 -2.42 -17.68 6.63
C LEU A 299 -2.27 -16.79 7.87
N VAL A 300 -2.95 -17.14 8.97
CA VAL A 300 -2.89 -16.37 10.23
C VAL A 300 -1.45 -16.32 10.76
N ARG A 301 -0.76 -17.48 10.79
CA ARG A 301 0.64 -17.55 11.22
C ARG A 301 1.57 -16.70 10.37
N ARG A 302 1.45 -16.77 9.04
CA ARG A 302 2.28 -15.97 8.12
C ARG A 302 1.98 -14.48 8.23
N THR A 303 0.71 -14.11 8.40
CA THR A 303 0.31 -12.72 8.67
C THR A 303 0.94 -12.22 9.97
N ALA A 304 0.90 -13.02 11.03
CA ALA A 304 1.53 -12.68 12.31
C ALA A 304 3.05 -12.50 12.17
N ILE A 305 3.75 -13.42 11.48
CA ILE A 305 5.19 -13.32 11.24
C ILE A 305 5.53 -12.04 10.47
N ALA A 306 4.81 -11.73 9.38
CA ALA A 306 5.05 -10.52 8.60
C ALA A 306 4.79 -9.24 9.43
N THR A 307 3.71 -9.23 10.21
CA THR A 307 3.35 -8.08 11.07
C THR A 307 4.38 -7.87 12.18
N LEU A 308 4.67 -8.90 12.97
CA LEU A 308 5.62 -8.82 14.07
C LEU A 308 7.04 -8.55 13.58
N GLY A 309 7.43 -9.15 12.45
CA GLY A 309 8.72 -8.87 11.81
C GLY A 309 8.84 -7.41 11.37
N THR A 310 7.77 -6.82 10.83
CA THR A 310 7.73 -5.39 10.46
C THR A 310 7.86 -4.50 11.70
N ILE A 311 7.10 -4.79 12.76
CA ILE A 311 7.14 -4.01 14.02
C ILE A 311 8.53 -4.10 14.64
N ALA A 312 9.11 -5.29 14.72
CA ALA A 312 10.46 -5.50 15.27
C ALA A 312 11.54 -4.78 14.45
N ALA A 313 11.47 -4.87 13.12
CA ALA A 313 12.42 -4.18 12.24
C ALA A 313 12.38 -2.67 12.45
N VAL A 314 11.17 -2.06 12.48
CA VAL A 314 11.02 -0.62 12.72
C VAL A 314 11.51 -0.24 14.12
N GLY A 315 11.14 -1.02 15.15
CA GLY A 315 11.57 -0.77 16.53
C GLY A 315 13.09 -0.79 16.69
N ILE A 316 13.76 -1.71 16.01
CA ILE A 316 15.23 -1.80 15.98
C ILE A 316 15.82 -0.61 15.19
N MET A 317 15.30 -0.31 14.00
CA MET A 317 15.78 0.83 13.21
C MET A 317 15.65 2.14 13.98
N ALA A 318 14.60 2.30 14.76
CA ALA A 318 14.36 3.51 15.58
C ALA A 318 15.39 3.73 16.71
N VAL A 319 16.16 2.70 17.07
CA VAL A 319 17.28 2.85 18.01
C VAL A 319 18.49 3.50 17.34
N PHE A 320 18.70 3.24 16.05
CA PHE A 320 19.90 3.67 15.32
C PHE A 320 19.67 4.87 14.41
N ILE A 321 18.43 5.16 14.02
CA ILE A 321 18.09 6.23 13.07
C ILE A 321 17.36 7.34 13.81
N ALA A 322 18.08 8.43 14.05
CA ALA A 322 17.50 9.62 14.67
C ALA A 322 16.50 10.32 13.75
N SER A 323 15.52 10.99 14.35
CA SER A 323 14.60 11.86 13.64
C SER A 323 15.15 13.29 13.65
N PRO A 324 15.63 13.85 12.52
CA PRO A 324 16.12 15.21 12.50
C PRO A 324 15.01 16.22 12.89
N LEU A 325 15.40 17.31 13.47
CA LEU A 325 14.61 18.49 13.74
C LEU A 325 15.46 19.68 13.31
N GLU A 326 14.95 20.44 12.36
CA GLU A 326 15.64 21.62 11.83
C GLU A 326 15.45 22.83 12.76
N GLU A 327 15.97 23.99 12.34
CA GLU A 327 15.72 25.25 13.03
C GLU A 327 14.21 25.59 13.07
N PRO A 328 13.74 26.35 14.06
CA PRO A 328 12.35 26.79 14.11
C PRO A 328 11.92 27.50 12.82
N ALA A 329 10.67 27.35 12.45
CA ALA A 329 10.11 27.96 11.24
C ALA A 329 10.29 29.49 11.25
N ASN A 330 10.87 30.01 10.17
CA ASN A 330 11.04 31.44 9.93
C ASN A 330 10.65 31.76 8.48
N ALA A 331 9.57 32.50 8.33
CA ALA A 331 9.05 32.91 7.02
C ALA A 331 9.98 33.87 6.26
N LEU A 332 10.90 34.55 6.95
CA LEU A 332 11.83 35.51 6.35
C LEU A 332 13.12 34.88 5.81
N VAL A 333 13.36 33.61 6.14
CA VAL A 333 14.60 32.91 5.75
C VAL A 333 14.25 31.65 4.99
N THR A 334 14.55 31.63 3.70
CA THR A 334 14.36 30.42 2.87
C THR A 334 15.57 29.49 3.01
N PRO A 335 15.39 28.19 3.34
CA PRO A 335 16.48 27.21 3.28
C PRO A 335 17.09 27.16 1.86
N ASN A 336 18.40 26.98 1.80
CA ASN A 336 19.10 26.94 0.52
C ASN A 336 20.07 25.74 0.44
N PRO A 337 19.70 24.67 -0.26
CA PRO A 337 18.45 24.49 -1.01
C PRO A 337 17.25 24.09 -0.11
N ALA A 338 16.04 24.53 -0.49
CA ALA A 338 14.80 24.06 0.11
C ALA A 338 14.34 22.76 -0.59
N LYS A 339 14.60 21.60 0.01
CA LYS A 339 14.24 20.30 -0.55
C LYS A 339 12.98 19.72 0.10
N ALA A 340 12.06 19.26 -0.74
CA ALA A 340 10.93 18.46 -0.29
C ALA A 340 11.39 17.09 0.27
N PRO A 341 10.56 16.39 1.06
CA PRO A 341 10.79 14.98 1.37
C PRO A 341 11.05 14.15 0.12
N TRP A 342 11.95 13.14 0.20
CA TRP A 342 12.44 12.38 -0.95
C TRP A 342 11.34 11.87 -1.89
N TYR A 343 10.17 11.48 -1.35
CA TYR A 343 9.04 10.98 -2.15
C TYR A 343 8.27 12.08 -2.90
N PHE A 344 8.59 13.35 -2.70
CA PHE A 344 8.08 14.49 -3.46
C PHE A 344 9.16 15.18 -4.32
N LEU A 345 10.43 14.78 -4.21
CA LEU A 345 11.50 15.43 -4.97
C LEU A 345 11.33 15.30 -6.50
N TRP A 346 10.83 14.17 -6.97
CA TRP A 346 10.49 14.00 -8.38
C TRP A 346 9.48 15.05 -8.87
N LEU A 347 8.51 15.40 -8.02
CA LEU A 347 7.51 16.41 -8.32
C LEU A 347 8.15 17.80 -8.34
N GLN A 348 9.02 18.10 -7.39
CA GLN A 348 9.77 19.35 -7.33
C GLN A 348 10.66 19.51 -8.56
N GLU A 349 11.31 18.44 -9.05
CA GLU A 349 12.07 18.45 -10.31
C GLU A 349 11.17 18.71 -11.51
N ILE A 350 10.06 18.02 -11.68
CA ILE A 350 9.14 18.26 -12.79
C ILE A 350 8.64 19.71 -12.80
N VAL A 351 8.34 20.30 -11.64
CA VAL A 351 7.97 21.72 -11.53
C VAL A 351 9.09 22.60 -12.05
N THR A 352 10.34 22.31 -11.69
CA THR A 352 11.52 23.05 -12.15
C THR A 352 11.71 22.91 -13.66
N ASP A 353 11.71 21.69 -14.16
CA ASP A 353 12.02 21.38 -15.56
C ASP A 353 10.92 21.87 -16.53
N THR A 354 9.69 22.03 -16.04
CA THR A 354 8.56 22.57 -16.82
C THR A 354 8.38 24.08 -16.65
N THR A 355 9.20 24.76 -15.82
CA THR A 355 9.23 26.21 -15.74
C THR A 355 10.15 26.76 -16.87
N ILE A 356 9.54 27.16 -17.99
CA ILE A 356 10.28 27.55 -19.19
C ILE A 356 9.96 29.02 -19.51
N HIS A 357 11.00 29.81 -19.67
CA HIS A 357 10.93 31.22 -20.08
C HIS A 357 11.24 31.33 -21.56
N LEU A 358 10.26 31.76 -22.36
CA LEU A 358 10.39 31.99 -23.80
C LEU A 358 10.07 33.45 -24.11
N GLY A 359 11.07 34.32 -24.00
CA GLY A 359 10.88 35.75 -24.14
C GLY A 359 9.91 36.32 -23.09
N SER A 360 8.80 36.90 -23.55
CA SER A 360 7.73 37.41 -22.66
C SER A 360 6.76 36.32 -22.14
N PHE A 361 6.82 35.11 -22.70
CA PHE A 361 5.98 33.98 -22.28
C PHE A 361 6.69 33.14 -21.26
N THR A 362 6.01 32.85 -20.15
CA THR A 362 6.50 31.91 -19.13
C THR A 362 5.52 30.74 -19.00
N LEU A 363 5.98 29.54 -19.30
CA LEU A 363 5.22 28.34 -18.96
C LEU A 363 5.31 28.13 -17.44
N ASN A 364 4.12 28.13 -16.79
CA ASN A 364 4.04 27.98 -15.34
C ASN A 364 4.27 26.51 -14.94
N GLY A 365 5.48 26.18 -14.51
CA GLY A 365 5.85 24.83 -14.08
C GLY A 365 5.07 24.35 -12.87
N ALA A 366 4.65 25.22 -11.96
CA ALA A 366 3.81 24.83 -10.83
C ALA A 366 2.45 24.30 -11.31
N PHE A 367 1.87 24.87 -12.36
CA PHE A 367 0.63 24.36 -12.94
C PHE A 367 0.88 23.15 -13.82
N VAL A 368 1.81 23.22 -14.78
CA VAL A 368 2.04 22.11 -15.72
C VAL A 368 2.67 20.91 -15.02
N GLY A 369 3.81 21.11 -14.37
CA GLY A 369 4.57 20.05 -13.69
C GLY A 369 3.98 19.64 -12.36
N GLY A 370 3.40 20.60 -11.62
CA GLY A 370 2.85 20.34 -10.28
C GLY A 370 1.42 19.84 -10.26
N VAL A 371 0.60 20.16 -11.28
CA VAL A 371 -0.82 19.80 -11.31
C VAL A 371 -1.18 18.92 -12.50
N ILE A 372 -0.88 19.36 -13.74
CA ILE A 372 -1.33 18.63 -14.94
C ILE A 372 -0.64 17.28 -15.06
N LEU A 373 0.69 17.24 -15.06
CA LEU A 373 1.43 15.98 -15.28
C LEU A 373 1.16 14.94 -14.19
N PRO A 374 1.19 15.26 -12.89
CA PRO A 374 0.79 14.31 -11.84
C PRO A 374 -0.67 13.91 -11.93
N GLY A 375 -1.56 14.86 -12.27
CA GLY A 375 -2.99 14.58 -12.46
C GLY A 375 -3.24 13.59 -13.61
N LEU A 376 -2.55 13.76 -14.75
CA LEU A 376 -2.61 12.82 -15.87
C LEU A 376 -2.03 11.45 -15.49
N LEU A 377 -0.92 11.42 -14.76
CA LEU A 377 -0.31 10.17 -14.28
C LEU A 377 -1.28 9.40 -13.38
N VAL A 378 -1.88 10.07 -12.40
CA VAL A 378 -2.88 9.49 -11.49
C VAL A 378 -4.14 9.07 -12.27
N GLY A 379 -4.62 9.89 -13.19
CA GLY A 379 -5.76 9.59 -14.04
C GLY A 379 -5.53 8.34 -14.91
N LEU A 380 -4.36 8.26 -15.56
CA LEU A 380 -3.96 7.09 -16.34
C LEU A 380 -3.83 5.84 -15.46
N LEU A 381 -3.20 5.96 -14.30
CA LEU A 381 -3.04 4.86 -13.35
C LEU A 381 -4.41 4.35 -12.86
N THR A 382 -5.32 5.27 -12.55
CA THR A 382 -6.69 4.94 -12.10
C THR A 382 -7.49 4.24 -13.21
N ALA A 383 -7.42 4.74 -14.45
CA ALA A 383 -8.14 4.20 -15.59
C ALA A 383 -7.51 2.90 -16.17
N TRP A 384 -6.31 2.55 -15.71
CA TRP A 384 -5.52 1.47 -16.29
C TRP A 384 -6.24 0.12 -16.45
N PRO A 385 -7.05 -0.38 -15.50
CA PRO A 385 -7.75 -1.66 -15.64
C PRO A 385 -8.64 -1.74 -16.88
N TRP A 386 -9.21 -0.62 -17.32
CA TRP A 386 -10.07 -0.54 -18.49
C TRP A 386 -9.28 -0.32 -19.79
N LEU A 387 -8.09 0.26 -19.69
CA LEU A 387 -7.18 0.47 -20.82
C LEU A 387 -6.39 -0.80 -21.18
N ASP A 388 -6.09 -1.64 -20.20
CA ASP A 388 -5.37 -2.89 -20.42
C ASP A 388 -6.28 -3.97 -21.03
N ARG A 389 -6.23 -4.11 -22.33
CA ARG A 389 -6.98 -5.10 -23.14
C ARG A 389 -6.31 -6.47 -23.20
N SER A 390 -5.23 -6.72 -22.47
CA SER A 390 -4.57 -8.03 -22.46
C SER A 390 -5.49 -9.13 -21.92
N THR A 391 -5.17 -10.39 -22.26
CA THR A 391 -6.00 -11.53 -21.85
C THR A 391 -6.10 -11.66 -20.33
N ARG A 392 -7.25 -12.13 -19.85
CA ARG A 392 -7.49 -12.43 -18.43
C ARG A 392 -6.63 -13.59 -17.91
N LEU A 393 -6.13 -14.44 -18.80
CA LEU A 393 -5.29 -15.58 -18.44
C LEU A 393 -3.96 -15.18 -17.78
N ALA A 394 -3.50 -13.94 -18.04
CA ALA A 394 -2.28 -13.39 -17.44
C ALA A 394 -2.48 -12.80 -16.03
N THR A 395 -3.67 -12.96 -15.43
CA THR A 395 -3.96 -12.44 -14.09
C THR A 395 -3.18 -13.22 -13.03
N GLY A 396 -2.39 -12.53 -12.23
CA GLY A 396 -1.58 -13.13 -11.17
C GLY A 396 -0.22 -13.66 -11.62
N VAL A 397 0.19 -13.43 -12.87
CA VAL A 397 1.47 -13.89 -13.42
C VAL A 397 2.46 -12.73 -13.48
N TRP A 398 3.60 -12.89 -12.80
CA TRP A 398 4.70 -11.92 -12.85
C TRP A 398 5.23 -11.78 -14.28
N PHE A 399 5.32 -10.54 -14.76
CA PHE A 399 5.90 -10.19 -16.07
C PHE A 399 5.35 -11.01 -17.24
N ALA A 400 4.05 -11.34 -17.20
CA ALA A 400 3.42 -12.12 -18.27
C ALA A 400 3.76 -11.53 -19.65
N ARG A 401 4.22 -12.36 -20.60
CA ARG A 401 4.67 -11.93 -21.94
C ARG A 401 3.60 -11.16 -22.70
N VAL A 402 2.34 -11.55 -22.55
CA VAL A 402 1.18 -10.86 -23.17
C VAL A 402 0.96 -9.44 -22.65
N ARG A 403 1.63 -9.05 -21.55
CA ARG A 403 1.60 -7.73 -20.95
C ARG A 403 2.97 -7.02 -20.97
N ALA A 404 3.89 -7.49 -21.81
CA ALA A 404 5.26 -6.94 -21.86
C ALA A 404 5.28 -5.44 -22.15
N ARG A 405 4.43 -4.94 -23.08
CA ARG A 405 4.34 -3.51 -23.41
C ARG A 405 3.84 -2.69 -22.23
N GLN A 406 2.77 -3.12 -21.56
CA GLN A 406 2.18 -2.47 -20.40
C GLN A 406 3.20 -2.40 -19.26
N ASN A 407 3.87 -3.52 -18.98
CA ASN A 407 4.91 -3.58 -17.95
C ASN A 407 6.09 -2.67 -18.28
N ALA A 408 6.52 -2.62 -19.56
CA ALA A 408 7.61 -1.75 -19.98
C ALA A 408 7.27 -0.26 -19.80
N VAL A 409 6.07 0.16 -20.24
CA VAL A 409 5.62 1.57 -20.05
C VAL A 409 5.56 1.93 -18.57
N PHE A 410 5.00 1.06 -17.75
CA PHE A 410 4.94 1.29 -16.30
C PHE A 410 6.33 1.41 -15.67
N LEU A 411 7.24 0.49 -16.01
CA LEU A 411 8.61 0.53 -15.49
C LEU A 411 9.38 1.76 -15.97
N LEU A 412 9.19 2.20 -17.21
CA LEU A 412 9.80 3.45 -17.71
C LEU A 412 9.34 4.67 -16.90
N ILE A 413 8.04 4.74 -16.57
CA ILE A 413 7.52 5.82 -15.71
C ILE A 413 8.14 5.74 -14.30
N VAL A 414 8.21 4.55 -13.71
CA VAL A 414 8.84 4.34 -12.39
C VAL A 414 10.31 4.73 -12.41
N ILE A 415 11.06 4.30 -13.42
CA ILE A 415 12.47 4.67 -13.59
C ILE A 415 12.61 6.19 -13.74
N GLY A 416 11.75 6.84 -14.53
CA GLY A 416 11.73 8.29 -14.66
C GLY A 416 11.53 9.00 -13.31
N ILE A 417 10.55 8.56 -12.51
CA ILE A 417 10.33 9.08 -11.16
C ILE A 417 11.57 8.89 -10.27
N LEU A 418 12.21 7.72 -10.32
CA LEU A 418 13.42 7.44 -9.54
C LEU A 418 14.61 8.30 -9.98
N ILE A 419 14.79 8.52 -11.30
CA ILE A 419 15.82 9.41 -11.83
C ILE A 419 15.59 10.85 -11.34
N LEU A 420 14.36 11.37 -11.45
CA LEU A 420 14.03 12.72 -10.98
C LEU A 420 14.23 12.84 -9.46
N THR A 421 13.84 11.81 -8.70
CA THR A 421 14.11 11.77 -7.25
C THR A 421 15.60 11.80 -6.95
N PHE A 422 16.42 11.06 -7.71
CA PHE A 422 17.87 11.05 -7.56
C PHE A 422 18.48 12.43 -7.91
N VAL A 423 18.04 13.05 -9.01
CA VAL A 423 18.50 14.40 -9.39
C VAL A 423 18.20 15.40 -8.28
N GLY A 424 16.94 15.44 -7.80
CA GLY A 424 16.54 16.33 -6.70
C GLY A 424 17.30 16.07 -5.40
N THR A 425 17.61 14.81 -5.11
CA THR A 425 18.31 14.43 -3.87
C THR A 425 19.80 14.75 -3.94
N ALA A 426 20.49 14.29 -5.00
CA ALA A 426 21.95 14.21 -5.08
C ALA A 426 22.59 15.30 -5.93
N MET A 427 21.84 15.89 -6.90
CA MET A 427 22.40 16.81 -7.88
C MET A 427 21.93 18.26 -7.71
N ARG A 428 20.83 18.52 -6.98
CA ARG A 428 20.39 19.89 -6.66
C ARG A 428 21.07 20.40 -5.42
N GLY A 429 21.89 21.43 -5.58
CA GLY A 429 22.61 22.11 -4.51
C GLY A 429 22.09 23.53 -4.24
N PRO A 430 22.91 24.42 -3.67
CA PRO A 430 22.56 25.80 -3.38
C PRO A 430 21.95 26.52 -4.59
N TYR A 431 20.95 27.38 -4.31
CA TYR A 431 20.19 28.13 -5.30
C TYR A 431 19.46 27.25 -6.33
N TRP A 432 19.21 25.97 -5.97
CA TRP A 432 18.59 24.94 -6.81
C TRP A 432 19.35 24.68 -8.11
N GLN A 433 20.65 25.02 -8.15
CA GLN A 433 21.53 24.75 -9.30
C GLN A 433 21.90 23.27 -9.35
N LEU A 434 22.21 22.81 -10.57
CA LEU A 434 22.60 21.42 -10.82
C LEU A 434 24.13 21.30 -10.60
N TYR A 435 24.51 20.37 -9.74
CA TYR A 435 25.90 19.98 -9.47
C TYR A 435 26.04 18.49 -9.72
N TRP A 436 27.16 18.08 -10.27
CA TRP A 436 27.44 16.65 -10.37
C TRP A 436 27.71 16.05 -8.98
N PRO A 437 27.44 14.74 -8.75
CA PRO A 437 27.62 14.13 -7.42
C PRO A 437 29.06 14.19 -6.87
N TRP A 438 30.03 14.41 -7.73
CA TRP A 438 31.44 14.54 -7.37
C TRP A 438 31.94 15.99 -7.29
N GLU A 439 31.09 16.98 -7.56
CA GLU A 439 31.43 18.41 -7.42
C GLU A 439 31.15 18.86 -5.98
N ALA A 440 32.08 19.62 -5.42
CA ALA A 440 31.88 20.28 -4.15
C ALA A 440 30.83 21.40 -4.30
N TRP A 441 29.88 21.45 -3.39
CA TRP A 441 28.94 22.56 -3.36
C TRP A 441 29.64 23.85 -2.92
N PRO A 442 29.30 25.01 -3.53
CA PRO A 442 29.85 26.28 -3.10
C PRO A 442 29.47 26.58 -1.64
N GLU A 443 30.41 27.21 -0.93
CA GLU A 443 30.10 27.71 0.41
C GLU A 443 29.00 28.78 0.32
N ILE A 444 27.94 28.59 1.09
CA ILE A 444 26.89 29.61 1.21
C ILE A 444 27.43 30.66 2.18
N PRO A 445 27.57 31.94 1.77
CA PRO A 445 28.02 32.98 2.67
C PRO A 445 27.10 33.00 3.91
N ALA A 446 27.70 32.99 5.10
CA ALA A 446 26.96 33.21 6.31
C ALA A 446 26.19 34.53 6.19
N ARG A 447 24.87 34.49 6.28
CA ARG A 447 24.08 35.72 6.30
C ARG A 447 24.40 36.43 7.60
N ILE A 448 25.02 37.62 7.47
CA ILE A 448 25.25 38.57 8.55
C ILE A 448 23.92 39.10 9.06
#